data_6b7b52ca5784e5940fc6e2e0ee62e133
#
_entry.id   6b7b52ca5784e5940fc6e2e0ee62e133
#
_cell.length_a   1.000
_cell.length_b   1.000
_cell.length_c   1.000
_cell.angle_alpha   90.00
_cell.angle_beta   90.00
_cell.angle_gamma   90.00
#
_symmetry.space_group_name_H-M   'P 1'
#
loop_
_entity.id
_entity.type
_entity.pdbx_description
1 polymer ?
#
loop_
_entity_poly.entity_id
_entity_poly.type
_entity_poly.pdbx_seq_one_letter_code
_entity_poly.pdbx_strand_id
1 'polypeptide(L)'
;FMTIIQGKTEMLFKVENLENLPGYGFTAWVNNNRVIVGNRAFMQQQGLEIPSLDYENRYTKGKRLPIYLAVSGRLFAMFLVSYKANVQVAATLSDLRSQGVSLLVQSDDFNLTGEGLEVLYGLPAGSVKVLSGAERRMLAPHTAYAETSEGCMTHMGSFASFVGGLRAAAGAAWGE
;
A
#
# COMPACT_ATOMS: atom_id res chain seq x y z
N PHE A 1 11.77 -0.86 10.69
CA PHE A 1 11.24 -0.59 12.05
C PHE A 1 11.76 -1.63 13.03
N MET A 2 11.58 -2.92 12.78
CA MET A 2 12.08 -4.01 13.64
C MET A 2 13.59 -3.97 13.87
N THR A 3 14.35 -3.48 12.90
CA THR A 3 15.79 -3.28 13.04
C THR A 3 16.13 -2.19 14.07
N ILE A 4 15.34 -1.13 14.16
CA ILE A 4 15.54 -0.03 15.11
C ILE A 4 15.34 -0.49 16.54
N ILE A 5 14.32 -1.30 16.80
CA ILE A 5 14.02 -1.86 18.13
C ILE A 5 14.78 -3.17 18.41
N GLN A 6 15.68 -3.58 17.50
CA GLN A 6 16.47 -4.81 17.63
C GLN A 6 15.61 -6.07 17.91
N GLY A 7 14.39 -6.10 17.37
CA GLY A 7 13.45 -7.20 17.60
C GLY A 7 12.79 -7.25 18.98
N LYS A 8 13.02 -6.27 19.85
CA LYS A 8 12.43 -6.20 21.19
C LYS A 8 10.97 -5.75 21.11
N THR A 9 10.08 -6.69 20.88
CA THR A 9 8.62 -6.43 20.75
C THR A 9 7.99 -5.96 22.06
N GLU A 10 8.58 -6.26 23.20
CA GLU A 10 8.18 -5.77 24.52
C GLU A 10 8.30 -4.25 24.68
N MET A 11 9.06 -3.59 23.80
CA MET A 11 9.14 -2.12 23.75
C MET A 11 7.97 -1.48 23.00
N LEU A 12 7.15 -2.27 22.32
CA LEU A 12 6.00 -1.76 21.59
C LEU A 12 4.82 -1.52 22.54
N PHE A 13 4.23 -0.34 22.44
CA PHE A 13 3.01 -0.03 23.16
C PHE A 13 1.82 -0.78 22.57
N LYS A 14 0.83 -1.07 23.45
CA LYS A 14 -0.44 -1.61 23.01
C LYS A 14 -1.19 -0.56 22.18
N VAL A 15 -1.66 -0.98 21.02
CA VAL A 15 -2.51 -0.18 20.14
C VAL A 15 -3.96 -0.56 20.38
N GLU A 16 -4.81 0.44 20.55
CA GLU A 16 -6.24 0.28 20.78
C GLU A 16 -7.02 1.06 19.73
N ASN A 17 -8.21 0.58 19.38
CA ASN A 17 -9.14 1.24 18.45
C ASN A 17 -8.45 1.68 17.13
N LEU A 18 -7.76 0.73 16.50
CA LEU A 18 -7.14 0.97 15.19
C LEU A 18 -8.23 1.07 14.11
N GLU A 19 -8.30 2.23 13.47
CA GLU A 19 -9.17 2.49 12.33
C GLU A 19 -8.32 2.79 11.10
N ASN A 20 -8.49 1.99 10.06
CA ASN A 20 -7.82 2.22 8.77
C ASN A 20 -8.73 3.03 7.83
N LEU A 21 -8.20 4.11 7.30
CA LEU A 21 -8.85 4.94 6.27
C LEU A 21 -8.11 4.74 4.94
N PRO A 22 -8.63 3.90 4.06
CA PRO A 22 -7.98 3.60 2.80
C PRO A 22 -7.66 4.84 1.97
N GLY A 23 -6.42 4.95 1.50
CA GLY A 23 -5.92 6.10 0.73
C GLY A 23 -5.50 7.31 1.58
N TYR A 24 -5.70 7.27 2.90
CA TYR A 24 -5.38 8.38 3.80
C TYR A 24 -4.37 7.98 4.89
N GLY A 25 -4.60 6.87 5.57
CA GLY A 25 -3.81 6.44 6.71
C GLY A 25 -4.63 5.72 7.75
N PHE A 26 -4.24 5.83 9.00
CA PHE A 26 -4.95 5.21 10.11
C PHE A 26 -4.92 6.08 11.37
N THR A 27 -5.91 5.86 12.23
CA THR A 27 -5.95 6.41 13.59
C THR A 27 -5.95 5.27 14.60
N ALA A 28 -5.38 5.54 15.76
CA ALA A 28 -5.36 4.60 16.87
C ALA A 28 -5.24 5.32 18.20
N TRP A 29 -5.42 4.59 19.28
CA TRP A 29 -5.10 5.05 20.61
C TRP A 29 -3.91 4.28 21.18
N VAL A 30 -2.97 5.01 21.73
CA VAL A 30 -1.76 4.48 22.35
C VAL A 30 -1.53 5.23 23.66
N ASN A 31 -1.56 4.54 24.78
CA ASN A 31 -1.41 5.15 26.11
C ASN A 31 -2.31 6.38 26.31
N ASN A 32 -3.59 6.27 26.01
CA ASN A 32 -4.59 7.33 26.07
C ASN A 32 -4.31 8.56 25.17
N ASN A 33 -3.38 8.46 24.25
CA ASN A 33 -3.13 9.47 23.25
C ASN A 33 -3.69 9.03 21.89
N ARG A 34 -4.43 9.92 21.24
CA ARG A 34 -4.85 9.69 19.87
C ARG A 34 -3.64 9.84 18.94
N VAL A 35 -3.35 8.78 18.22
CA VAL A 35 -2.26 8.73 17.23
C VAL A 35 -2.86 8.69 15.83
N ILE A 36 -2.33 9.50 14.95
CA ILE A 36 -2.73 9.58 13.54
C ILE A 36 -1.48 9.38 12.70
N VAL A 37 -1.54 8.43 11.79
CA VAL A 37 -0.47 8.18 10.82
C VAL A 37 -1.07 8.21 9.42
N GLY A 38 -0.50 9.00 8.53
CA GLY A 38 -1.06 9.10 7.19
C GLY A 38 -0.34 10.07 6.28
N ASN A 39 -0.93 10.29 5.12
CA ASN A 39 -0.43 11.23 4.13
C ASN A 39 -0.85 12.68 4.47
N ARG A 40 -0.37 13.62 3.65
CA ARG A 40 -0.65 15.06 3.80
C ARG A 40 -2.15 15.35 3.81
N ALA A 41 -2.90 14.75 2.89
CA ALA A 41 -4.34 14.97 2.77
C ALA A 41 -5.08 14.57 4.06
N PHE A 42 -4.65 13.47 4.68
CA PHE A 42 -5.23 13.03 5.94
C PHE A 42 -4.96 14.02 7.08
N MET A 43 -3.73 14.51 7.19
CA MET A 43 -3.40 15.52 8.22
C MET A 43 -4.24 16.80 8.06
N GLN A 44 -4.43 17.25 6.81
CA GLN A 44 -5.28 18.41 6.50
C GLN A 44 -6.75 18.16 6.87
N GLN A 45 -7.28 16.99 6.54
CA GLN A 45 -8.65 16.60 6.90
C GLN A 45 -8.86 16.57 8.42
N GLN A 46 -7.82 16.22 9.18
CA GLN A 46 -7.85 16.25 10.65
C GLN A 46 -7.58 17.63 11.26
N GLY A 47 -7.43 18.67 10.43
CA GLY A 47 -7.19 20.05 10.89
C GLY A 47 -5.82 20.27 11.54
N LEU A 48 -4.83 19.43 11.20
CA LEU A 48 -3.49 19.51 11.79
C LEU A 48 -2.61 20.50 11.02
N GLU A 49 -1.82 21.25 11.76
CA GLU A 49 -0.75 22.07 11.17
C GLU A 49 0.35 21.14 10.63
N ILE A 50 0.63 21.28 9.33
CA ILE A 50 1.65 20.52 8.62
C ILE A 50 2.65 21.45 7.94
N PRO A 51 3.89 20.99 7.70
CA PRO A 51 4.90 21.79 7.01
C PRO A 51 4.41 22.26 5.64
N SER A 52 4.98 23.38 5.17
CA SER A 52 4.70 23.87 3.81
C SER A 52 5.12 22.84 2.76
N LEU A 53 4.50 22.92 1.58
CA LEU A 53 4.88 22.08 0.45
C LEU A 53 6.36 22.27 0.07
N ASP A 54 6.88 23.50 0.17
CA ASP A 54 8.30 23.76 -0.11
C ASP A 54 9.23 23.02 0.86
N TYR A 55 8.84 22.96 2.13
CA TYR A 55 9.59 22.18 3.13
C TYR A 55 9.54 20.70 2.80
N GLU A 56 8.36 20.16 2.53
CA GLU A 56 8.16 18.77 2.15
C GLU A 56 8.98 18.42 0.89
N ASN A 57 8.90 19.24 -0.16
CA ASN A 57 9.59 19.04 -1.43
C ASN A 57 11.11 18.98 -1.31
N ARG A 58 11.69 19.65 -0.31
CA ARG A 58 13.15 19.58 -0.06
C ARG A 58 13.59 18.16 0.30
N TYR A 59 12.73 17.40 0.96
CA TYR A 59 13.04 16.07 1.48
C TYR A 59 12.49 14.92 0.62
N THR A 60 11.45 15.18 -0.19
CA THR A 60 10.81 14.15 -1.02
C THR A 60 11.51 13.94 -2.37
N LYS A 61 12.64 14.58 -2.62
CA LYS A 61 13.46 14.37 -3.81
C LYS A 61 13.77 12.88 -4.02
N GLY A 62 13.70 12.41 -5.27
CA GLY A 62 14.01 11.03 -5.61
C GLY A 62 12.86 10.04 -5.35
N LYS A 63 11.62 10.46 -5.53
CA LYS A 63 10.42 9.62 -5.41
C LYS A 63 10.16 9.11 -3.97
N ARG A 64 10.61 9.83 -2.97
CA ARG A 64 10.26 9.55 -1.58
C ARG A 64 8.89 10.12 -1.27
N LEU A 65 8.10 9.38 -0.52
CA LEU A 65 6.75 9.76 -0.10
C LEU A 65 6.74 10.09 1.39
N PRO A 66 6.11 11.20 1.81
CA PRO A 66 6.03 11.56 3.21
C PRO A 66 4.93 10.76 3.92
N ILE A 67 5.23 10.31 5.11
CA ILE A 67 4.29 9.77 6.09
C ILE A 67 4.36 10.65 7.30
N TYR A 68 3.24 11.20 7.70
CA TYR A 68 3.13 12.03 8.89
C TYR A 68 2.65 11.23 10.09
N LEU A 69 3.21 11.53 11.23
CA LEU A 69 2.78 11.04 12.53
C LEU A 69 2.32 12.23 13.37
N ALA A 70 1.10 12.20 13.85
CA ALA A 70 0.59 13.16 14.81
C ALA A 70 0.14 12.45 16.08
N VAL A 71 0.33 13.10 17.21
CA VAL A 71 -0.05 12.62 18.53
C VAL A 71 -0.82 13.72 19.25
N SER A 72 -2.00 13.39 19.77
CA SER A 72 -2.86 14.32 20.52
C SER A 72 -3.05 15.67 19.85
N GLY A 73 -3.30 15.67 18.54
CA GLY A 73 -3.59 16.87 17.75
C GLY A 73 -2.36 17.70 17.34
N ARG A 74 -1.15 17.19 17.53
CA ARG A 74 0.09 17.86 17.11
C ARG A 74 0.91 16.97 16.20
N LEU A 75 1.46 17.55 15.14
CA LEU A 75 2.41 16.87 14.30
C LEU A 75 3.68 16.55 15.11
N PHE A 76 4.06 15.29 15.12
CA PHE A 76 5.21 14.80 15.88
C PHE A 76 6.41 14.49 14.97
N ALA A 77 6.16 13.86 13.82
CA ALA A 77 7.22 13.46 12.90
C ALA A 77 6.73 13.40 11.45
N MET A 78 7.68 13.54 10.53
CA MET A 78 7.53 13.22 9.12
C MET A 78 8.57 12.17 8.74
N PHE A 79 8.11 11.02 8.32
CA PHE A 79 8.96 9.95 7.80
C PHE A 79 8.96 10.00 6.28
N LEU A 80 10.06 9.61 5.68
CA LEU A 80 10.18 9.50 4.23
C LEU A 80 10.36 8.03 3.86
N VAL A 81 9.48 7.54 3.04
CA VAL A 81 9.52 6.17 2.54
C VAL A 81 9.81 6.15 1.04
N SER A 82 10.48 5.11 0.59
CA SER A 82 10.68 4.84 -0.83
C SER A 82 10.40 3.38 -1.11
N TYR A 83 9.75 3.13 -2.25
CA TYR A 83 9.52 1.79 -2.74
C TYR A 83 10.64 1.37 -3.67
N LYS A 84 11.01 0.10 -3.60
CA LYS A 84 11.97 -0.51 -4.52
C LYS A 84 11.28 -1.65 -5.26
N ALA A 85 11.37 -1.62 -6.59
CA ALA A 85 10.86 -2.70 -7.40
C ALA A 85 11.65 -3.99 -7.12
N ASN A 86 10.93 -5.10 -7.00
CA ASN A 86 11.54 -6.41 -7.05
C ASN A 86 11.65 -6.82 -8.53
N VAL A 87 12.85 -7.16 -8.96
CA VAL A 87 13.16 -7.47 -10.38
C VAL A 87 12.36 -8.67 -10.89
N GLN A 88 12.19 -9.71 -10.07
CA GLN A 88 11.42 -10.90 -10.46
C GLN A 88 9.93 -10.56 -10.65
N VAL A 89 9.40 -9.70 -9.77
CA VAL A 89 8.02 -9.24 -9.88
C VAL A 89 7.85 -8.36 -11.12
N ALA A 90 8.79 -7.46 -11.39
CA ALA A 90 8.73 -6.61 -12.58
C ALA A 90 8.64 -7.45 -13.87
N ALA A 91 9.46 -8.50 -13.99
CA ALA A 91 9.41 -9.40 -15.13
C ALA A 91 8.04 -10.09 -15.24
N THR A 92 7.54 -10.67 -14.14
CA THR A 92 6.23 -11.36 -14.14
C THR A 92 5.08 -10.42 -14.50
N LEU A 93 5.08 -9.18 -13.96
CA LEU A 93 4.04 -8.20 -14.27
C LEU A 93 4.09 -7.76 -15.73
N SER A 94 5.28 -7.63 -16.30
CA SER A 94 5.47 -7.32 -17.72
C SER A 94 4.91 -8.44 -18.61
N ASP A 95 5.18 -9.70 -18.25
CA ASP A 95 4.67 -10.86 -19.00
C ASP A 95 3.15 -10.94 -18.96
N LEU A 96 2.55 -10.79 -17.78
CA LEU A 96 1.09 -10.76 -17.64
C LEU A 96 0.47 -9.64 -18.45
N ARG A 97 1.10 -8.47 -18.43
CA ARG A 97 0.61 -7.33 -19.19
C ARG A 97 0.68 -7.57 -20.70
N SER A 98 1.72 -8.23 -21.19
CA SER A 98 1.84 -8.60 -22.62
C SER A 98 0.71 -9.54 -23.06
N GLN A 99 0.14 -10.29 -22.12
CA GLN A 99 -1.02 -11.17 -22.33
C GLN A 99 -2.39 -10.45 -22.17
N GLY A 100 -2.40 -9.14 -22.00
CA GLY A 100 -3.62 -8.35 -21.86
C GLY A 100 -4.22 -8.35 -20.45
N VAL A 101 -3.55 -8.89 -19.44
CA VAL A 101 -4.04 -8.93 -18.06
C VAL A 101 -3.97 -7.55 -17.43
N SER A 102 -5.08 -7.09 -16.85
CA SER A 102 -5.14 -5.88 -16.01
C SER A 102 -4.95 -6.25 -14.55
N LEU A 103 -4.24 -5.39 -13.79
CA LEU A 103 -3.89 -5.66 -12.42
C LEU A 103 -4.78 -4.90 -11.46
N LEU A 104 -5.49 -5.63 -10.59
CA LEU A 104 -6.23 -5.05 -9.47
C LEU A 104 -5.44 -5.33 -8.18
N VAL A 105 -5.04 -4.28 -7.49
CA VAL A 105 -4.22 -4.37 -6.29
C VAL A 105 -5.04 -3.99 -5.07
N GLN A 106 -5.07 -4.86 -4.08
CA GLN A 106 -5.61 -4.57 -2.76
C GLN A 106 -4.44 -4.31 -1.80
N SER A 107 -4.46 -3.16 -1.14
CA SER A 107 -3.42 -2.77 -0.19
C SER A 107 -3.98 -1.89 0.92
N ASP A 108 -3.45 -2.05 2.11
CA ASP A 108 -3.68 -1.13 3.24
C ASP A 108 -2.64 -0.01 3.31
N ASP A 109 -1.66 -0.04 2.41
CA ASP A 109 -0.71 1.05 2.27
C ASP A 109 -1.37 2.24 1.56
N PHE A 110 -1.61 3.30 2.32
CA PHE A 110 -2.29 4.49 1.85
C PHE A 110 -1.46 5.35 0.87
N ASN A 111 -0.18 5.08 0.74
CA ASN A 111 0.69 5.74 -0.23
C ASN A 111 0.78 4.97 -1.56
N LEU A 112 0.24 3.76 -1.61
CA LEU A 112 0.29 2.96 -2.82
C LEU A 112 -0.80 3.39 -3.80
N THR A 113 -0.38 3.84 -4.98
CA THR A 113 -1.27 4.25 -6.06
C THR A 113 -1.02 3.42 -7.32
N GLY A 114 -2.02 3.30 -8.19
CA GLY A 114 -1.86 2.62 -9.48
C GLY A 114 -0.74 3.24 -10.30
N GLU A 115 -0.75 4.56 -10.45
CA GLU A 115 0.31 5.30 -11.14
C GLU A 115 1.70 5.08 -10.52
N GLY A 116 1.78 5.08 -9.18
CA GLY A 116 3.04 4.81 -8.47
C GLY A 116 3.60 3.43 -8.76
N LEU A 117 2.73 2.41 -8.84
CA LEU A 117 3.10 1.05 -9.20
C LEU A 117 3.51 0.93 -10.67
N GLU A 118 2.78 1.59 -11.57
CA GLU A 118 3.11 1.63 -13.00
C GLU A 118 4.51 2.21 -13.23
N VAL A 119 4.81 3.34 -12.60
CA VAL A 119 6.14 3.96 -12.65
C VAL A 119 7.20 3.07 -12.01
N LEU A 120 6.88 2.45 -10.85
CA LEU A 120 7.82 1.61 -10.12
C LEU A 120 8.23 0.37 -10.92
N TYR A 121 7.30 -0.24 -11.63
CA TYR A 121 7.49 -1.48 -12.36
C TYR A 121 7.63 -1.30 -13.88
N GLY A 122 7.60 -0.06 -14.37
CA GLY A 122 7.71 0.23 -15.81
C GLY A 122 6.51 -0.27 -16.63
N LEU A 123 5.31 -0.26 -16.02
CA LEU A 123 4.09 -0.72 -16.66
C LEU A 123 3.40 0.42 -17.42
N PRO A 124 2.60 0.12 -18.45
CA PRO A 124 1.82 1.13 -19.15
C PRO A 124 0.82 1.84 -18.23
N ALA A 125 0.54 3.10 -18.51
CA ALA A 125 -0.46 3.87 -17.77
C ALA A 125 -1.84 3.21 -17.86
N GLY A 126 -2.57 3.18 -16.74
CA GLY A 126 -3.91 2.57 -16.63
C GLY A 126 -3.90 1.04 -16.57
N SER A 127 -2.74 0.40 -16.43
CA SER A 127 -2.65 -1.07 -16.32
C SER A 127 -2.80 -1.58 -14.89
N VAL A 128 -2.68 -0.71 -13.91
CA VAL A 128 -2.78 -1.06 -12.49
C VAL A 128 -3.84 -0.21 -11.82
N LYS A 129 -4.78 -0.85 -11.15
CA LYS A 129 -5.77 -0.18 -10.30
C LYS A 129 -5.59 -0.63 -8.85
N VAL A 130 -5.35 0.31 -7.95
CA VAL A 130 -5.41 0.06 -6.50
C VAL A 130 -6.84 0.27 -6.04
N LEU A 131 -7.41 -0.76 -5.42
CA LEU A 131 -8.81 -0.78 -5.02
C LEU A 131 -9.07 0.13 -3.83
N SER A 132 -10.08 0.97 -3.93
CA SER A 132 -10.64 1.74 -2.83
C SER A 132 -11.29 0.83 -1.78
N GLY A 133 -11.53 1.36 -0.58
CA GLY A 133 -12.24 0.61 0.46
C GLY A 133 -13.65 0.17 0.06
N ALA A 134 -14.35 0.95 -0.78
CA ALA A 134 -15.66 0.58 -1.31
C ALA A 134 -15.57 -0.58 -2.31
N GLU A 135 -14.63 -0.50 -3.25
CA GLU A 135 -14.40 -1.55 -4.24
C GLU A 135 -13.94 -2.86 -3.59
N ARG A 136 -13.10 -2.77 -2.56
CA ARG A 136 -12.70 -3.96 -1.77
C ARG A 136 -13.89 -4.64 -1.12
N ARG A 137 -14.84 -3.89 -0.55
CA ARG A 137 -16.07 -4.44 0.03
C ARG A 137 -16.96 -5.10 -1.01
N MET A 138 -17.03 -4.53 -2.21
CA MET A 138 -17.80 -5.11 -3.32
C MET A 138 -17.19 -6.43 -3.80
N LEU A 139 -15.86 -6.53 -3.82
CA LEU A 139 -15.15 -7.73 -4.25
C LEU A 139 -15.01 -8.82 -3.17
N ALA A 140 -15.15 -8.46 -1.89
CA ALA A 140 -14.96 -9.38 -0.77
C ALA A 140 -15.78 -10.69 -0.87
N PRO A 141 -17.05 -10.69 -1.33
CA PRO A 141 -17.81 -11.93 -1.52
C PRO A 141 -17.25 -12.84 -2.62
N HIS A 142 -16.56 -12.25 -3.60
CA HIS A 142 -16.01 -12.96 -4.75
C HIS A 142 -14.57 -13.44 -4.54
N THR A 143 -13.87 -12.88 -3.54
CA THR A 143 -12.48 -13.23 -3.23
C THR A 143 -12.34 -14.43 -2.28
N ALA A 144 -13.44 -14.85 -1.65
CA ALA A 144 -13.46 -16.05 -0.81
C ALA A 144 -13.24 -17.35 -1.59
N TYR A 145 -13.52 -17.32 -2.89
CA TYR A 145 -13.30 -18.43 -3.81
C TYR A 145 -12.42 -17.91 -4.94
N ALA A 146 -11.17 -18.36 -4.98
CA ALA A 146 -10.25 -18.06 -6.07
C ALA A 146 -10.69 -18.84 -7.34
N GLU A 147 -11.87 -18.56 -7.85
CA GLU A 147 -12.22 -18.95 -9.20
C GLU A 147 -11.59 -17.93 -10.15
N THR A 148 -10.62 -18.41 -10.91
CA THR A 148 -10.08 -17.67 -12.05
C THR A 148 -11.19 -17.57 -13.11
N SER A 149 -11.90 -16.45 -13.13
CA SER A 149 -12.66 -16.09 -14.32
C SER A 149 -11.66 -15.64 -15.39
N GLU A 150 -11.93 -15.95 -16.66
CA GLU A 150 -11.08 -15.57 -17.78
C GLU A 150 -10.62 -14.10 -17.66
N GLY A 151 -9.31 -13.90 -17.53
CA GLY A 151 -8.69 -12.58 -17.50
C GLY A 151 -8.71 -11.83 -16.15
N CYS A 152 -9.18 -12.42 -15.05
CA CYS A 152 -9.15 -11.79 -13.75
C CYS A 152 -8.56 -12.72 -12.68
N MET A 153 -7.59 -12.24 -11.93
CA MET A 153 -7.04 -12.92 -10.76
C MET A 153 -7.13 -12.02 -9.55
N THR A 154 -7.71 -12.54 -8.47
CA THR A 154 -7.75 -11.87 -7.17
C THR A 154 -6.78 -12.55 -6.21
N HIS A 155 -6.01 -11.75 -5.50
CA HIS A 155 -5.05 -12.24 -4.52
C HIS A 155 -5.21 -11.48 -3.20
N MET A 156 -5.30 -12.24 -2.11
CA MET A 156 -5.28 -11.73 -0.75
C MET A 156 -4.12 -12.36 0.02
N GLY A 157 -3.15 -11.56 0.43
CA GLY A 157 -2.01 -12.07 1.19
C GLY A 157 -0.75 -11.24 1.07
N SER A 158 0.38 -11.84 1.48
CA SER A 158 1.67 -11.18 1.36
C SER A 158 2.12 -11.07 -0.10
N PHE A 159 2.99 -10.10 -0.38
CA PHE A 159 3.54 -9.91 -1.72
C PHE A 159 4.25 -11.17 -2.26
N ALA A 160 4.88 -11.97 -1.39
CA ALA A 160 5.52 -13.22 -1.79
C ALA A 160 4.48 -14.26 -2.26
N SER A 161 3.32 -14.34 -1.60
CA SER A 161 2.24 -15.23 -2.03
C SER A 161 1.54 -14.74 -3.29
N PHE A 162 1.51 -13.42 -3.53
CA PHE A 162 1.04 -12.83 -4.78
C PHE A 162 1.87 -13.32 -5.97
N VAL A 163 3.20 -13.26 -5.87
CA VAL A 163 4.09 -13.75 -6.93
C VAL A 163 3.91 -15.26 -7.17
N GLY A 164 3.72 -16.03 -6.09
CA GLY A 164 3.41 -17.46 -6.18
C GLY A 164 2.10 -17.72 -6.91
N GLY A 165 1.05 -16.98 -6.59
CA GLY A 165 -0.26 -17.04 -7.25
C GLY A 165 -0.20 -16.68 -8.72
N LEU A 166 0.54 -15.62 -9.07
CA LEU A 166 0.78 -15.21 -10.45
C LEU A 166 1.49 -16.29 -11.27
N ARG A 167 2.51 -16.94 -10.70
CA ARG A 167 3.23 -18.04 -11.36
C ARG A 167 2.33 -19.25 -11.57
N ALA A 168 1.50 -19.58 -10.57
CA ALA A 168 0.55 -20.68 -10.68
C ALA A 168 -0.50 -20.40 -11.75
N ALA A 169 -1.05 -19.17 -11.81
CA ALA A 169 -2.02 -18.79 -12.83
C ALA A 169 -1.39 -18.77 -14.25
N ALA A 170 -0.18 -18.25 -14.40
CA ALA A 170 0.55 -18.32 -15.65
C ALA A 170 0.87 -19.76 -16.06
N GLY A 171 1.28 -20.62 -15.11
CA GLY A 171 1.50 -22.05 -15.36
C GLY A 171 0.24 -22.81 -15.76
N ALA A 172 -0.91 -22.48 -15.16
CA ALA A 172 -2.19 -23.08 -15.51
C ALA A 172 -2.69 -22.66 -16.91
N ALA A 173 -2.31 -21.44 -17.35
CA ALA A 173 -2.65 -20.96 -18.71
C ALA A 173 -1.75 -21.58 -19.81
N TRP A 174 -0.60 -22.18 -19.44
CA TRP A 174 0.38 -22.78 -20.37
C TRP A 174 0.53 -24.30 -20.19
N GLY A 175 -0.16 -24.85 -19.22
CA GLY A 175 -0.09 -26.26 -18.90
C GLY A 175 -1.16 -27.05 -19.60
N GLU A 176 -0.90 -27.38 -20.86
CA GLU A 176 -1.22 -28.66 -21.50
C GLU A 176 -0.82 -28.63 -22.98
#